data_368d894df34fe803cb7140ac2dc5192d
#
_entry.id   368d894df34fe803cb7140ac2dc5192d
#
_cell.length_a   1.000
_cell.length_b   1.000
_cell.length_c   1.000
_cell.angle_alpha   90.00
_cell.angle_beta   90.00
_cell.angle_gamma   90.00
#
_symmetry.space_group_name_H-M   'P 1'
#
loop_
_entity.id
_entity.type
_entity.pdbx_description
1 polymer ?
#
loop_
_entity_poly.entity_id
_entity_poly.type
_entity_poly.pdbx_seq_one_letter_code
_entity_poly.pdbx_strand_id
1 'polypeptide(L)'
;MNRREIIRALLAVFAPSSVLAATPSVSTLIGTGAPGYSDPEVNNPYGLVIGPDHALYFCDLGNQRIRRLDLKTHRTTTVAGNGQKAFTGDGGSATVASLNMPHEIQFDSADNLYIAERDNHVIRKVDAKTGVISTFAGTGVPGFSGDGGSATRAQLRQPHSIAVDPKGSLLICDIGNHRIRQVDFSTGMISTYGGTGERQSTPDGGQVKSSPLNGPRTIAFDREGNLYLALREGNAIYRVAANGATIHHLAGTGEQGYSGDGGPARLAKLAGPKGLAYSSGKLYVADTESHVIRSIDLQTGIITTVLGTGKRGDGPEPDPLRCGLSRPHGVLVDTAGILYVADSEAHRIRTVS
;
A
#
# COMPACT_ATOMS: atom_id res chain seq x y z
N MET A 1 -40.45 -51.87 -37.09
CA MET A 1 -39.79 -50.68 -36.59
C MET A 1 -38.48 -51.09 -35.92
N ASN A 2 -37.36 -50.69 -36.51
CA ASN A 2 -36.04 -51.29 -36.30
C ASN A 2 -35.29 -50.51 -35.21
N ARG A 3 -34.66 -51.23 -34.28
CA ARG A 3 -33.94 -50.72 -33.07
C ARG A 3 -32.74 -49.77 -33.37
N ARG A 4 -32.62 -49.25 -34.59
CA ARG A 4 -31.51 -48.39 -35.03
C ARG A 4 -31.83 -46.90 -35.16
N GLU A 5 -33.04 -46.46 -34.88
CA GLU A 5 -33.44 -45.03 -35.00
C GLU A 5 -33.57 -44.25 -33.70
N ILE A 6 -33.30 -44.87 -32.53
CA ILE A 6 -33.46 -44.18 -31.20
C ILE A 6 -32.13 -43.62 -30.65
N ILE A 7 -31.01 -43.71 -31.37
CA ILE A 7 -29.69 -43.22 -30.87
C ILE A 7 -29.21 -41.95 -31.61
N ARG A 8 -30.08 -41.22 -32.27
CA ARG A 8 -29.68 -39.96 -32.96
C ARG A 8 -30.26 -38.67 -32.41
N ALA A 9 -30.82 -38.68 -31.22
CA ALA A 9 -31.33 -37.46 -30.58
C ALA A 9 -30.92 -37.43 -29.11
N LEU A 10 -29.69 -36.94 -28.81
CA LEU A 10 -29.29 -36.30 -27.54
C LEU A 10 -27.73 -36.20 -27.49
N LEU A 11 -27.16 -35.56 -28.48
CA LEU A 11 -25.88 -34.85 -28.31
C LEU A 11 -26.18 -33.36 -28.48
N ALA A 12 -26.87 -32.80 -27.51
CA ALA A 12 -26.80 -31.37 -27.27
C ALA A 12 -25.39 -31.10 -26.80
N VAL A 13 -24.56 -30.60 -27.69
CA VAL A 13 -23.25 -30.03 -27.40
C VAL A 13 -23.49 -28.87 -26.47
N PHE A 14 -23.28 -29.06 -25.17
CA PHE A 14 -23.03 -27.97 -24.26
C PHE A 14 -21.69 -27.35 -24.64
N ALA A 15 -21.73 -26.39 -25.57
CA ALA A 15 -20.62 -25.48 -25.71
C ALA A 15 -20.47 -24.76 -24.33
N PRO A 16 -19.28 -24.78 -23.71
CA PRO A 16 -19.08 -23.98 -22.52
C PRO A 16 -19.34 -22.53 -22.93
N SER A 17 -20.31 -21.89 -22.28
CA SER A 17 -20.51 -20.46 -22.38
C SER A 17 -19.19 -19.83 -21.93
N SER A 18 -18.37 -19.39 -22.87
CA SER A 18 -17.24 -18.54 -22.59
C SER A 18 -17.82 -17.25 -22.02
N VAL A 19 -17.83 -17.13 -20.69
CA VAL A 19 -18.02 -15.85 -20.05
C VAL A 19 -16.84 -15.02 -20.54
N LEU A 20 -17.07 -14.16 -21.50
CA LEU A 20 -16.11 -13.15 -21.92
C LEU A 20 -15.78 -12.36 -20.65
N ALA A 21 -14.56 -12.49 -20.13
CA ALA A 21 -14.08 -11.65 -19.05
C ALA A 21 -14.27 -10.20 -19.49
N ALA A 22 -14.93 -9.40 -18.67
CA ALA A 22 -15.11 -7.98 -18.95
C ALA A 22 -13.74 -7.35 -19.19
N THR A 23 -13.63 -6.52 -20.23
CA THR A 23 -12.40 -5.78 -20.49
C THR A 23 -12.13 -4.85 -19.30
N PRO A 24 -10.94 -4.89 -18.69
CA PRO A 24 -10.63 -4.01 -17.56
C PRO A 24 -10.86 -2.54 -17.92
N SER A 25 -11.49 -1.80 -17.03
CA SER A 25 -11.84 -0.39 -17.24
C SER A 25 -11.37 0.46 -16.06
N VAL A 26 -10.69 1.57 -16.36
CA VAL A 26 -10.28 2.56 -15.35
C VAL A 26 -11.31 3.67 -15.26
N SER A 27 -11.59 4.14 -14.04
CA SER A 27 -12.42 5.30 -13.77
C SER A 27 -11.91 6.09 -12.56
N THR A 28 -12.22 7.39 -12.53
CA THR A 28 -12.00 8.23 -11.35
C THR A 28 -13.08 7.99 -10.32
N LEU A 29 -12.69 7.54 -9.12
CA LEU A 29 -13.60 7.33 -7.99
C LEU A 29 -13.88 8.64 -7.25
N ILE A 30 -12.83 9.43 -6.99
CA ILE A 30 -12.90 10.75 -6.34
C ILE A 30 -11.71 11.60 -6.77
N GLY A 31 -11.87 12.91 -6.72
CA GLY A 31 -10.88 13.91 -7.12
C GLY A 31 -11.21 14.55 -8.46
N THR A 32 -10.79 15.80 -8.62
CA THR A 32 -11.12 16.63 -9.80
C THR A 32 -9.95 16.83 -10.75
N GLY A 33 -8.74 16.40 -10.34
CA GLY A 33 -7.49 16.69 -11.06
C GLY A 33 -6.80 17.99 -10.57
N ALA A 34 -7.47 18.74 -9.71
CA ALA A 34 -6.92 19.89 -9.02
C ALA A 34 -6.89 19.63 -7.51
N PRO A 35 -5.87 20.14 -6.77
CA PRO A 35 -5.87 20.04 -5.32
C PRO A 35 -6.98 20.88 -4.71
N GLY A 36 -7.69 20.30 -3.74
CA GLY A 36 -8.74 21.01 -3.03
C GLY A 36 -9.09 20.37 -1.71
N TYR A 37 -9.97 21.02 -0.94
CA TYR A 37 -10.29 20.65 0.43
C TYR A 37 -11.71 20.09 0.61
N SER A 38 -12.64 20.49 -0.25
CA SER A 38 -14.07 20.14 -0.20
C SER A 38 -14.39 18.98 -1.15
N ASP A 39 -15.45 18.22 -0.89
CA ASP A 39 -15.90 17.17 -1.80
C ASP A 39 -16.31 17.75 -3.17
N PRO A 40 -15.94 17.10 -4.26
CA PRO A 40 -15.21 15.82 -4.38
C PRO A 40 -13.67 15.99 -4.48
N GLU A 41 -13.11 17.12 -4.09
CA GLU A 41 -11.69 17.41 -4.19
C GLU A 41 -10.88 16.59 -3.18
N VAL A 42 -9.65 16.26 -3.57
CA VAL A 42 -8.59 15.68 -2.72
C VAL A 42 -7.27 16.37 -3.02
N ASN A 43 -6.32 16.28 -2.12
CA ASN A 43 -5.01 16.89 -2.33
C ASN A 43 -3.91 15.88 -2.07
N ASN A 44 -3.32 15.38 -3.17
CA ASN A 44 -2.21 14.44 -3.13
C ASN A 44 -2.53 13.20 -2.25
N PRO A 45 -3.53 12.37 -2.61
CA PRO A 45 -3.90 11.19 -1.82
C PRO A 45 -2.77 10.15 -1.81
N TYR A 46 -2.60 9.46 -0.66
CA TYR A 46 -1.54 8.46 -0.46
C TYR A 46 -2.12 7.11 -0.02
N GLY A 47 -1.78 6.62 1.17
CA GLY A 47 -2.17 5.31 1.66
C GLY A 47 -3.67 5.06 1.60
N LEU A 48 -4.06 3.86 1.17
CA LEU A 48 -5.45 3.42 0.96
C LEU A 48 -5.71 2.15 1.76
N VAL A 49 -6.86 2.05 2.43
CA VAL A 49 -7.31 0.81 3.08
C VAL A 49 -8.84 0.71 3.07
N ILE A 50 -9.38 -0.50 2.90
CA ILE A 50 -10.80 -0.75 3.18
C ILE A 50 -10.96 -0.91 4.69
N GLY A 51 -11.80 -0.08 5.28
CA GLY A 51 -12.09 -0.13 6.70
C GLY A 51 -13.11 -1.22 7.09
N PRO A 52 -13.32 -1.41 8.40
CA PRO A 52 -14.23 -2.44 8.92
C PRO A 52 -15.70 -2.24 8.50
N ASP A 53 -16.07 -1.03 8.13
CA ASP A 53 -17.38 -0.65 7.61
C ASP A 53 -17.49 -0.72 6.08
N HIS A 54 -16.51 -1.37 5.41
CA HIS A 54 -16.40 -1.52 3.96
C HIS A 54 -16.28 -0.20 3.17
N ALA A 55 -15.97 0.93 3.81
CA ALA A 55 -15.64 2.18 3.16
C ALA A 55 -14.15 2.23 2.80
N LEU A 56 -13.79 3.07 1.82
CA LEU A 56 -12.39 3.35 1.52
C LEU A 56 -11.89 4.47 2.44
N TYR A 57 -10.83 4.19 3.19
CA TYR A 57 -10.11 5.20 3.96
C TYR A 57 -8.83 5.57 3.23
N PHE A 58 -8.47 6.86 3.27
CA PHE A 58 -7.28 7.34 2.59
C PHE A 58 -6.60 8.51 3.31
N CYS A 59 -5.31 8.60 3.12
CA CYS A 59 -4.53 9.77 3.52
C CYS A 59 -4.74 10.88 2.50
N ASP A 60 -5.46 11.93 2.85
CA ASP A 60 -5.57 13.18 2.10
C ASP A 60 -4.37 14.08 2.48
N LEU A 61 -3.18 13.66 2.00
CA LEU A 61 -1.87 14.06 2.53
C LEU A 61 -1.66 15.57 2.48
N GLY A 62 -1.95 16.21 1.34
CA GLY A 62 -1.79 17.66 1.19
C GLY A 62 -2.72 18.47 2.09
N ASN A 63 -3.84 17.87 2.51
CA ASN A 63 -4.83 18.45 3.42
C ASN A 63 -4.64 18.03 4.89
N GLN A 64 -3.59 17.29 5.22
CA GLN A 64 -3.27 16.85 6.57
C GLN A 64 -4.43 16.14 7.28
N ARG A 65 -5.15 15.26 6.56
CA ARG A 65 -6.33 14.55 7.06
C ARG A 65 -6.32 13.09 6.65
N ILE A 66 -7.04 12.29 7.44
CA ILE A 66 -7.52 10.98 7.03
C ILE A 66 -9.00 11.12 6.70
N ARG A 67 -9.38 10.67 5.50
CA ARG A 67 -10.76 10.70 5.04
C ARG A 67 -11.30 9.30 4.84
N ARG A 68 -12.61 9.16 5.06
CA ARG A 68 -13.43 7.98 4.77
C ARG A 68 -14.34 8.31 3.60
N LEU A 69 -14.31 7.50 2.55
CA LEU A 69 -15.18 7.59 1.38
C LEU A 69 -16.17 6.42 1.41
N ASP A 70 -17.44 6.73 1.50
CA ASP A 70 -18.51 5.75 1.32
C ASP A 70 -18.60 5.36 -0.15
N LEU A 71 -18.32 4.08 -0.45
CA LEU A 71 -18.24 3.57 -1.82
C LEU A 71 -19.58 3.50 -2.55
N LYS A 72 -20.72 3.62 -1.83
CA LYS A 72 -22.07 3.61 -2.41
C LYS A 72 -22.57 5.02 -2.74
N THR A 73 -22.32 5.97 -1.83
CA THR A 73 -22.82 7.34 -1.95
C THR A 73 -21.79 8.31 -2.48
N HIS A 74 -20.53 7.92 -2.55
CA HIS A 74 -19.35 8.72 -2.91
C HIS A 74 -19.15 9.96 -2.03
N ARG A 75 -19.73 9.95 -0.81
CA ARG A 75 -19.55 11.03 0.17
C ARG A 75 -18.35 10.76 1.05
N THR A 76 -17.61 11.82 1.36
CA THR A 76 -16.47 11.70 2.27
C THR A 76 -16.74 12.33 3.62
N THR A 77 -16.06 11.82 4.65
CA THR A 77 -16.01 12.40 5.99
C THR A 77 -14.57 12.41 6.48
N THR A 78 -14.22 13.40 7.30
CA THR A 78 -12.91 13.42 7.97
C THR A 78 -12.95 12.53 9.20
N VAL A 79 -11.96 11.66 9.32
CA VAL A 79 -11.81 10.70 10.44
C VAL A 79 -10.74 11.18 11.43
N ALA A 80 -9.67 11.78 10.94
CA ALA A 80 -8.61 12.38 11.75
C ALA A 80 -7.97 13.55 11.00
N GLY A 81 -7.46 14.51 11.75
CA GLY A 81 -6.79 15.70 11.21
C GLY A 81 -7.73 16.87 11.00
N ASN A 82 -7.27 18.06 11.39
CA ASN A 82 -8.00 19.34 11.27
C ASN A 82 -7.52 20.20 10.08
N GLY A 83 -6.60 19.69 9.27
CA GLY A 83 -6.03 20.38 8.11
C GLY A 83 -4.76 21.17 8.40
N GLN A 84 -4.34 21.28 9.66
CA GLN A 84 -3.13 22.02 10.04
C GLN A 84 -1.93 21.08 10.21
N LYS A 85 -0.76 21.53 9.77
CA LYS A 85 0.51 20.82 9.95
C LYS A 85 1.05 21.06 11.36
N ALA A 86 0.87 20.09 12.26
CA ALA A 86 1.46 20.10 13.59
C ALA A 86 1.43 18.71 14.21
N PHE A 87 2.02 18.58 15.40
CA PHE A 87 1.95 17.40 16.25
C PHE A 87 1.20 17.76 17.53
N THR A 88 -0.13 17.65 17.52
CA THR A 88 -1.00 18.03 18.64
C THR A 88 -2.21 17.11 18.75
N GLY A 89 -2.96 17.22 19.83
CA GLY A 89 -4.28 16.64 20.00
C GLY A 89 -4.32 15.27 20.65
N ASP A 90 -3.20 14.72 21.15
CA ASP A 90 -3.20 13.47 21.92
C ASP A 90 -4.12 13.58 23.14
N GLY A 91 -4.92 12.52 23.36
CA GLY A 91 -5.94 12.47 24.41
C GLY A 91 -7.27 13.13 24.07
N GLY A 92 -7.38 13.76 22.89
CA GLY A 92 -8.60 14.38 22.37
C GLY A 92 -9.19 13.67 21.17
N SER A 93 -10.26 14.26 20.59
CA SER A 93 -10.88 13.74 19.37
C SER A 93 -9.90 13.81 18.19
N ALA A 94 -9.84 12.72 17.41
CA ALA A 94 -8.96 12.62 16.24
C ALA A 94 -9.26 13.71 15.18
N THR A 95 -10.51 14.15 15.05
CA THR A 95 -10.92 15.15 14.05
C THR A 95 -10.47 16.57 14.36
N VAL A 96 -10.07 16.86 15.60
CA VAL A 96 -9.53 18.18 16.00
C VAL A 96 -8.01 18.16 16.19
N ALA A 97 -7.39 16.98 16.13
CA ALA A 97 -5.94 16.84 16.18
C ALA A 97 -5.29 17.39 14.92
N SER A 98 -4.08 17.93 15.03
CA SER A 98 -3.26 18.27 13.87
C SER A 98 -2.38 17.09 13.50
N LEU A 99 -2.27 16.81 12.21
CA LEU A 99 -1.40 15.79 11.62
C LEU A 99 -0.31 16.47 10.77
N ASN A 100 0.77 15.73 10.47
CA ASN A 100 1.80 16.26 9.58
C ASN A 100 2.30 15.17 8.62
N MET A 101 1.94 15.32 7.36
CA MET A 101 2.25 14.38 6.28
C MET A 101 1.82 12.95 6.61
N PRO A 102 0.50 12.68 6.81
CA PRO A 102 0.01 11.32 6.99
C PRO A 102 0.19 10.50 5.71
N HIS A 103 1.06 9.47 5.75
CA HIS A 103 1.47 8.73 4.56
C HIS A 103 0.77 7.40 4.39
N GLU A 104 0.48 6.70 5.48
CA GLU A 104 -0.11 5.37 5.45
C GLU A 104 -1.04 5.18 6.63
N ILE A 105 -2.06 4.35 6.45
CA ILE A 105 -3.04 3.99 7.47
C ILE A 105 -3.30 2.49 7.45
N GLN A 106 -3.57 1.92 8.63
CA GLN A 106 -3.97 0.53 8.79
C GLN A 106 -4.93 0.37 9.96
N PHE A 107 -5.80 -0.62 9.88
CA PHE A 107 -6.66 -1.05 10.98
C PHE A 107 -6.09 -2.30 11.65
N ASP A 108 -6.21 -2.39 12.98
CA ASP A 108 -6.01 -3.65 13.69
C ASP A 108 -7.31 -4.46 13.76
N SER A 109 -7.25 -5.66 14.35
CA SER A 109 -8.40 -6.54 14.52
C SER A 109 -9.47 -6.04 15.51
N ALA A 110 -9.18 -4.97 16.25
CA ALA A 110 -10.11 -4.27 17.15
C ALA A 110 -10.64 -2.97 16.52
N ASP A 111 -10.45 -2.80 15.21
CA ASP A 111 -10.86 -1.66 14.38
C ASP A 111 -10.20 -0.33 14.76
N ASN A 112 -9.13 -0.34 15.56
CA ASN A 112 -8.36 0.88 15.79
C ASN A 112 -7.60 1.28 14.53
N LEU A 113 -7.58 2.58 14.21
CA LEU A 113 -6.88 3.12 13.06
C LEU A 113 -5.48 3.59 13.46
N TYR A 114 -4.47 3.10 12.78
CA TYR A 114 -3.07 3.56 12.92
C TYR A 114 -2.71 4.46 11.75
N ILE A 115 -1.96 5.53 12.02
CA ILE A 115 -1.58 6.57 11.05
C ILE A 115 -0.07 6.79 11.13
N ALA A 116 0.64 6.57 10.03
CA ALA A 116 2.05 6.93 9.93
C ALA A 116 2.18 8.42 9.57
N GLU A 117 2.67 9.22 10.51
CA GLU A 117 2.94 10.65 10.33
C GLU A 117 4.42 10.87 10.05
N ARG A 118 4.77 11.02 8.78
CA ARG A 118 6.15 11.10 8.31
C ARG A 118 6.95 12.22 8.99
N ASP A 119 6.43 13.44 8.97
CA ASP A 119 7.18 14.62 9.40
C ASP A 119 7.04 14.91 10.91
N ASN A 120 6.11 14.23 11.58
CA ASN A 120 6.06 14.17 13.04
C ASN A 120 6.88 13.01 13.62
N HIS A 121 7.43 12.13 12.78
CA HIS A 121 8.25 10.99 13.20
C HIS A 121 7.57 10.06 14.20
N VAL A 122 6.25 9.88 14.05
CA VAL A 122 5.42 9.08 14.96
C VAL A 122 4.44 8.21 14.19
N ILE A 123 3.92 7.21 14.89
CA ILE A 123 2.69 6.50 14.54
C ILE A 123 1.62 6.93 15.54
N ARG A 124 0.48 7.40 15.06
CA ARG A 124 -0.68 7.72 15.88
C ARG A 124 -1.68 6.58 15.83
N LYS A 125 -2.47 6.45 16.89
CA LYS A 125 -3.59 5.52 16.99
C LYS A 125 -4.86 6.31 17.27
N VAL A 126 -5.93 6.01 16.52
CA VAL A 126 -7.30 6.43 16.82
C VAL A 126 -8.05 5.22 17.38
N ASP A 127 -8.52 5.31 18.60
CA ASP A 127 -9.29 4.27 19.25
C ASP A 127 -10.68 4.16 18.62
N ALA A 128 -11.06 2.96 18.22
CA ALA A 128 -12.29 2.71 17.46
C ALA A 128 -13.57 3.03 18.25
N LYS A 129 -13.54 2.89 19.58
CA LYS A 129 -14.72 3.04 20.45
C LYS A 129 -14.95 4.50 20.87
N THR A 130 -13.85 5.23 21.10
CA THR A 130 -13.89 6.58 21.68
C THR A 130 -13.60 7.68 20.67
N GLY A 131 -12.96 7.35 19.53
CA GLY A 131 -12.48 8.34 18.56
C GLY A 131 -11.31 9.18 19.07
N VAL A 132 -10.72 8.82 20.22
CA VAL A 132 -9.58 9.51 20.81
C VAL A 132 -8.30 9.13 20.07
N ILE A 133 -7.51 10.15 19.71
CA ILE A 133 -6.18 9.95 19.11
C ILE A 133 -5.10 9.98 20.18
N SER A 134 -4.08 9.16 20.02
CA SER A 134 -2.89 9.12 20.89
C SER A 134 -1.66 8.72 20.10
N THR A 135 -0.47 9.05 20.60
CA THR A 135 0.79 8.55 20.06
C THR A 135 0.97 7.08 20.42
N PHE A 136 1.14 6.22 19.41
CA PHE A 136 1.37 4.78 19.56
C PHE A 136 2.87 4.43 19.55
N ALA A 137 3.66 5.07 18.67
CA ALA A 137 5.10 4.88 18.60
C ALA A 137 5.79 6.18 18.14
N GLY A 138 7.00 6.39 18.62
CA GLY A 138 7.78 7.59 18.31
C GLY A 138 7.66 8.68 19.38
N THR A 139 8.71 9.51 19.50
CA THR A 139 8.76 10.65 20.43
C THR A 139 8.48 12.00 19.77
N GLY A 140 8.33 12.03 18.44
CA GLY A 140 8.31 13.28 17.65
C GLY A 140 9.70 13.83 17.32
N VAL A 141 10.75 13.28 17.92
CA VAL A 141 12.14 13.68 17.64
C VAL A 141 12.75 12.68 16.65
N PRO A 142 13.27 13.15 15.48
CA PRO A 142 13.86 12.23 14.49
C PRO A 142 15.11 11.55 15.04
N GLY A 143 15.21 10.23 14.87
CA GLY A 143 16.36 9.45 15.32
C GLY A 143 16.09 7.95 15.26
N PHE A 144 17.05 7.18 15.82
CA PHE A 144 16.95 5.73 15.98
C PHE A 144 17.34 5.34 17.41
N SER A 145 16.34 4.90 18.18
CA SER A 145 16.56 4.42 19.57
C SER A 145 15.38 3.56 20.02
N GLY A 146 15.48 3.02 21.23
CA GLY A 146 14.36 2.47 21.99
C GLY A 146 14.08 0.99 21.79
N ASP A 147 14.90 0.23 21.04
CA ASP A 147 14.74 -1.23 20.91
C ASP A 147 14.75 -1.91 22.27
N GLY A 148 13.78 -2.81 22.48
CA GLY A 148 13.59 -3.51 23.75
C GLY A 148 12.85 -2.69 24.82
N GLY A 149 12.36 -1.48 24.49
CA GLY A 149 11.60 -0.60 25.38
C GLY A 149 10.23 -0.24 24.84
N SER A 150 9.54 0.69 25.54
CA SER A 150 8.24 1.21 25.12
C SER A 150 8.34 1.94 23.79
N ALA A 151 7.43 1.63 22.85
CA ALA A 151 7.37 2.25 21.53
C ALA A 151 7.15 3.79 21.60
N THR A 152 6.43 4.29 22.61
CA THR A 152 6.20 5.73 22.80
C THR A 152 7.46 6.50 23.26
N ARG A 153 8.53 5.78 23.66
CA ARG A 153 9.81 6.38 24.04
C ARG A 153 10.90 6.16 23.00
N ALA A 154 10.59 5.46 21.92
CA ALA A 154 11.53 5.20 20.82
C ALA A 154 11.60 6.39 19.88
N GLN A 155 12.72 6.57 19.21
CA GLN A 155 12.83 7.52 18.11
C GLN A 155 12.62 6.78 16.78
N LEU A 156 11.82 7.40 15.90
CA LEU A 156 11.63 7.03 14.50
C LEU A 156 12.14 8.16 13.61
N ARG A 157 12.38 7.87 12.35
CA ARG A 157 12.79 8.90 11.40
C ARG A 157 12.04 8.73 10.08
N GLN A 158 11.07 9.63 9.85
CA GLN A 158 10.23 9.63 8.64
C GLN A 158 9.56 8.27 8.38
N PRO A 159 8.73 7.73 9.33
CA PRO A 159 7.99 6.50 9.07
C PRO A 159 7.03 6.73 7.89
N HIS A 160 7.08 5.87 6.87
CA HIS A 160 6.28 6.06 5.66
C HIS A 160 5.10 5.09 5.57
N SER A 161 5.32 3.84 5.86
CA SER A 161 4.30 2.80 5.75
C SER A 161 4.25 1.96 7.01
N ILE A 162 3.08 1.41 7.26
CA ILE A 162 2.79 0.50 8.36
C ILE A 162 1.98 -0.69 7.84
N ALA A 163 2.19 -1.84 8.43
CA ALA A 163 1.39 -3.03 8.15
C ALA A 163 1.16 -3.82 9.43
N VAL A 164 -0.05 -4.34 9.61
CA VAL A 164 -0.37 -5.24 10.71
C VAL A 164 0.12 -6.64 10.34
N ASP A 165 1.06 -7.15 11.13
CA ASP A 165 1.56 -8.52 11.00
C ASP A 165 0.48 -9.51 11.49
N PRO A 166 0.20 -10.59 10.76
CA PRO A 166 -0.70 -11.66 11.22
C PRO A 166 -0.37 -12.23 12.59
N LYS A 167 0.85 -12.02 13.10
CA LYS A 167 1.31 -12.46 14.43
C LYS A 167 0.99 -11.48 15.57
N GLY A 168 0.29 -10.38 15.31
CA GLY A 168 -0.14 -9.43 16.34
C GLY A 168 0.86 -8.31 16.63
N SER A 169 1.51 -7.79 15.60
CA SER A 169 2.42 -6.64 15.70
C SER A 169 2.13 -5.63 14.61
N LEU A 170 2.55 -4.38 14.84
CA LEU A 170 2.63 -3.36 13.79
C LEU A 170 4.05 -3.26 13.28
N LEU A 171 4.26 -3.54 11.99
CA LEU A 171 5.53 -3.26 11.32
C LEU A 171 5.51 -1.82 10.80
N ILE A 172 6.65 -1.14 10.91
CA ILE A 172 6.83 0.27 10.55
C ILE A 172 8.02 0.38 9.60
N CYS A 173 7.80 0.88 8.39
CA CYS A 173 8.89 1.29 7.49
C CYS A 173 9.50 2.59 7.98
N ASP A 174 10.51 2.48 8.81
CA ASP A 174 11.30 3.60 9.37
C ASP A 174 12.38 4.01 8.36
N ILE A 175 11.92 4.60 7.23
CA ILE A 175 12.70 4.78 6.01
C ILE A 175 13.95 5.63 6.22
N GLY A 176 13.84 6.71 7.02
CA GLY A 176 14.97 7.58 7.31
C GLY A 176 16.07 6.91 8.13
N ASN A 177 15.76 5.79 8.77
CA ASN A 177 16.70 4.94 9.50
C ASN A 177 17.09 3.67 8.73
N HIS A 178 16.61 3.47 7.51
CA HIS A 178 16.86 2.28 6.69
C HIS A 178 16.56 0.97 7.44
N ARG A 179 15.42 0.94 8.18
CA ARG A 179 14.98 -0.17 9.02
C ARG A 179 13.49 -0.42 8.91
N ILE A 180 13.12 -1.66 9.22
CA ILE A 180 11.75 -2.00 9.58
C ILE A 180 11.74 -2.17 11.09
N ARG A 181 10.87 -1.41 11.78
CA ARG A 181 10.62 -1.55 13.21
C ARG A 181 9.34 -2.36 13.43
N GLN A 182 9.28 -3.02 14.58
CA GLN A 182 8.12 -3.84 14.97
C GLN A 182 7.67 -3.41 16.36
N VAL A 183 6.37 -3.15 16.52
CA VAL A 183 5.75 -2.91 17.83
C VAL A 183 4.78 -4.04 18.12
N ASP A 184 5.01 -4.77 19.18
CA ASP A 184 4.15 -5.82 19.66
C ASP A 184 2.90 -5.21 20.33
N PHE A 185 1.70 -5.57 19.86
CA PHE A 185 0.44 -5.00 20.35
C PHE A 185 0.14 -5.37 21.80
N SER A 186 0.61 -6.52 22.28
CA SER A 186 0.31 -7.01 23.63
C SER A 186 1.17 -6.34 24.71
N THR A 187 2.41 -5.99 24.36
CA THR A 187 3.39 -5.42 25.31
C THR A 187 3.66 -3.93 25.08
N GLY A 188 3.36 -3.41 23.89
CA GLY A 188 3.72 -2.05 23.47
C GLY A 188 5.22 -1.83 23.30
N MET A 189 6.01 -2.92 23.27
CA MET A 189 7.47 -2.86 23.11
C MET A 189 7.84 -2.77 21.63
N ILE A 190 8.86 -1.96 21.33
CA ILE A 190 9.41 -1.82 19.98
C ILE A 190 10.75 -2.58 19.84
N SER A 191 10.98 -3.11 18.64
CA SER A 191 12.25 -3.73 18.27
C SER A 191 12.54 -3.50 16.79
N THR A 192 13.78 -3.76 16.36
CA THR A 192 14.13 -3.81 14.94
C THR A 192 13.78 -5.18 14.38
N TYR A 193 12.87 -5.21 13.41
CA TYR A 193 12.52 -6.40 12.63
C TYR A 193 13.59 -6.69 11.57
N GLY A 194 14.08 -5.66 10.85
CA GLY A 194 15.08 -5.81 9.81
C GLY A 194 15.78 -4.51 9.45
N GLY A 195 16.94 -4.65 8.78
CA GLY A 195 17.75 -3.52 8.34
C GLY A 195 18.89 -3.16 9.30
N THR A 196 20.06 -2.87 8.74
CA THR A 196 21.26 -2.44 9.49
C THR A 196 21.34 -0.93 9.69
N GLY A 197 20.54 -0.16 8.93
CA GLY A 197 20.64 1.30 8.85
C GLY A 197 21.58 1.81 7.78
N GLU A 198 22.25 0.94 7.08
CA GLU A 198 23.19 1.28 6.01
C GLU A 198 22.45 1.43 4.65
N ARG A 199 22.94 2.36 3.84
CA ARG A 199 22.47 2.61 2.47
C ARG A 199 23.24 1.78 1.46
N GLN A 200 23.08 0.48 1.52
CA GLN A 200 23.77 -0.46 0.63
C GLN A 200 22.76 -1.35 -0.08
N SER A 201 23.20 -2.03 -1.13
CA SER A 201 22.40 -3.02 -1.83
C SER A 201 22.00 -4.16 -0.89
N THR A 202 20.72 -4.52 -0.91
CA THR A 202 20.22 -5.64 -0.12
C THR A 202 20.61 -6.96 -0.77
N PRO A 203 21.30 -7.87 -0.07
CA PRO A 203 21.70 -9.16 -0.63
C PRO A 203 20.49 -10.08 -0.83
N ASP A 204 20.50 -10.90 -1.88
CA ASP A 204 19.57 -12.02 -2.04
C ASP A 204 20.02 -13.17 -1.12
N GLY A 205 19.10 -13.71 -0.33
CA GLY A 205 19.38 -14.81 0.62
C GLY A 205 20.02 -14.38 1.94
N GLY A 206 20.13 -13.08 2.21
CA GLY A 206 20.65 -12.57 3.50
C GLY A 206 19.63 -12.68 4.63
N GLN A 207 20.12 -12.62 5.88
CA GLN A 207 19.24 -12.53 7.05
C GLN A 207 18.63 -11.11 7.12
N VAL A 208 17.31 -10.97 7.25
CA VAL A 208 16.65 -9.66 7.23
C VAL A 208 17.15 -8.69 8.30
N LYS A 209 17.50 -9.20 9.49
CA LYS A 209 18.04 -8.39 10.59
C LYS A 209 19.42 -7.80 10.32
N SER A 210 20.25 -8.52 9.57
CA SER A 210 21.65 -8.13 9.29
C SER A 210 21.87 -7.70 7.84
N SER A 211 20.82 -7.59 7.05
CA SER A 211 20.88 -7.06 5.68
C SER A 211 20.61 -5.57 5.66
N PRO A 212 21.36 -4.76 4.90
CA PRO A 212 20.98 -3.37 4.64
C PRO A 212 19.66 -3.32 3.88
N LEU A 213 18.80 -2.35 4.20
CA LEU A 213 17.54 -2.10 3.51
C LEU A 213 17.57 -0.69 2.92
N ASN A 214 17.81 -0.56 1.62
CA ASN A 214 17.97 0.75 1.00
C ASN A 214 16.62 1.42 0.74
N GLY A 215 16.12 2.16 1.73
CA GLY A 215 14.85 2.88 1.69
C GLY A 215 13.62 1.98 1.77
N PRO A 216 13.39 1.26 2.89
CA PRO A 216 12.20 0.45 3.09
C PRO A 216 10.96 1.34 3.07
N ARG A 217 10.17 1.23 2.00
CA ARG A 217 9.11 2.19 1.72
C ARG A 217 7.71 1.68 2.04
N THR A 218 7.42 0.43 1.73
CA THR A 218 6.12 -0.17 1.98
C THR A 218 6.22 -1.68 2.17
N ILE A 219 5.28 -2.20 2.93
CA ILE A 219 5.15 -3.62 3.28
C ILE A 219 3.75 -4.08 2.91
N ALA A 220 3.64 -5.29 2.35
CA ALA A 220 2.40 -6.02 2.20
C ALA A 220 2.57 -7.45 2.69
N PHE A 221 1.47 -8.08 3.11
CA PHE A 221 1.45 -9.50 3.47
C PHE A 221 0.53 -10.27 2.52
N ASP A 222 0.89 -11.52 2.23
CA ASP A 222 -0.06 -12.47 1.64
C ASP A 222 -0.85 -13.21 2.75
N ARG A 223 -1.76 -14.10 2.33
CA ARG A 223 -2.61 -14.87 3.25
C ARG A 223 -1.83 -15.89 4.08
N GLU A 224 -0.69 -16.34 3.57
CA GLU A 224 0.23 -17.26 4.24
C GLU A 224 1.13 -16.53 5.25
N GLY A 225 1.09 -15.19 5.29
CA GLY A 225 1.89 -14.34 6.15
C GLY A 225 3.31 -14.08 5.62
N ASN A 226 3.58 -14.32 4.31
CA ASN A 226 4.82 -13.87 3.72
C ASN A 226 4.80 -12.35 3.59
N LEU A 227 5.91 -11.73 3.93
CA LEU A 227 6.11 -10.28 3.82
C LEU A 227 6.73 -9.93 2.47
N TYR A 228 6.16 -8.94 1.82
CA TYR A 228 6.71 -8.29 0.62
C TYR A 228 7.12 -6.88 0.97
N LEU A 229 8.32 -6.49 0.56
CA LEU A 229 8.96 -5.22 0.91
C LEU A 229 9.43 -4.50 -0.35
N ALA A 230 8.95 -3.29 -0.58
CA ALA A 230 9.53 -2.41 -1.60
C ALA A 230 10.63 -1.53 -1.00
N LEU A 231 11.78 -1.53 -1.63
CA LEU A 231 12.91 -0.66 -1.35
C LEU A 231 12.94 0.48 -2.38
N ARG A 232 12.49 1.67 -1.97
CA ARG A 232 12.35 2.83 -2.88
C ARG A 232 13.68 3.21 -3.53
N GLU A 233 14.70 3.45 -2.73
CA GLU A 233 16.05 3.82 -3.19
C GLU A 233 16.80 2.62 -3.78
N GLY A 234 16.39 1.41 -3.41
CA GLY A 234 16.92 0.17 -3.97
C GLY A 234 16.31 -0.23 -5.31
N ASN A 235 15.23 0.44 -5.77
CA ASN A 235 14.50 0.12 -7.00
C ASN A 235 14.21 -1.39 -7.13
N ALA A 236 13.83 -2.02 -6.02
CA ALA A 236 13.66 -3.47 -5.95
C ALA A 236 12.58 -3.87 -4.93
N ILE A 237 12.06 -5.08 -5.11
CA ILE A 237 11.09 -5.71 -4.22
C ILE A 237 11.68 -7.02 -3.71
N TYR A 238 11.47 -7.27 -2.45
CA TYR A 238 11.94 -8.46 -1.75
C TYR A 238 10.78 -9.19 -1.07
N ARG A 239 10.99 -10.48 -0.77
CA ARG A 239 10.08 -11.33 -0.01
C ARG A 239 10.80 -11.92 1.20
N VAL A 240 10.12 -11.97 2.34
CA VAL A 240 10.51 -12.75 3.51
C VAL A 240 9.41 -13.77 3.79
N ALA A 241 9.74 -15.05 3.88
CA ALA A 241 8.75 -16.10 4.17
C ALA A 241 8.19 -15.93 5.60
N ALA A 242 6.94 -16.30 5.82
CA ALA A 242 6.21 -16.11 7.10
C ALA A 242 6.93 -16.71 8.33
N ASN A 243 7.61 -17.85 8.16
CA ASN A 243 8.38 -18.54 9.20
C ASN A 243 9.88 -18.40 9.02
N GLY A 244 10.33 -17.58 8.06
CA GLY A 244 11.72 -17.36 7.72
C GLY A 244 12.29 -16.05 8.27
N ALA A 245 13.60 -15.97 8.28
CA ALA A 245 14.33 -14.74 8.57
C ALA A 245 15.15 -14.26 7.38
N THR A 246 15.10 -15.01 6.27
CA THR A 246 15.88 -14.75 5.05
C THR A 246 15.08 -13.89 4.10
N ILE A 247 15.73 -12.84 3.59
CA ILE A 247 15.17 -11.94 2.59
C ILE A 247 15.57 -12.41 1.19
N HIS A 248 14.60 -12.55 0.29
CA HIS A 248 14.81 -13.00 -1.08
C HIS A 248 14.40 -11.93 -2.08
N HIS A 249 15.27 -11.69 -3.06
CA HIS A 249 14.99 -10.76 -4.15
C HIS A 249 13.84 -11.28 -5.02
N LEU A 250 12.84 -10.44 -5.27
CA LEU A 250 11.64 -10.78 -6.04
C LEU A 250 11.59 -10.06 -7.38
N ALA A 251 11.83 -8.75 -7.40
CA ALA A 251 11.71 -7.93 -8.60
C ALA A 251 12.62 -6.70 -8.55
N GLY A 252 12.96 -6.17 -9.72
CA GLY A 252 13.78 -4.97 -9.90
C GLY A 252 15.27 -5.30 -9.99
N THR A 253 15.99 -4.70 -10.94
CA THR A 253 17.45 -4.89 -11.08
C THR A 253 18.26 -4.06 -10.10
N GLY A 254 17.63 -3.15 -9.35
CA GLY A 254 18.31 -2.12 -8.56
C GLY A 254 18.59 -0.84 -9.36
N GLU A 255 18.62 -0.92 -10.69
CA GLU A 255 18.73 0.26 -11.55
C GLU A 255 17.37 0.94 -11.73
N GLN A 256 17.36 2.26 -11.60
CA GLN A 256 16.15 3.04 -11.86
C GLN A 256 15.75 2.99 -13.33
N GLY A 257 14.48 2.73 -13.62
CA GLY A 257 13.95 2.74 -14.99
C GLY A 257 12.61 2.03 -15.11
N TYR A 258 12.09 1.98 -16.34
CA TYR A 258 10.84 1.33 -16.69
C TYR A 258 11.07 0.38 -17.88
N SER A 259 11.14 -0.92 -17.61
CA SER A 259 11.32 -1.96 -18.62
C SER A 259 10.98 -3.34 -18.09
N GLY A 260 10.95 -4.34 -18.97
CA GLY A 260 10.86 -5.75 -18.61
C GLY A 260 9.45 -6.31 -18.53
N ASP A 261 8.42 -5.59 -18.97
CA ASP A 261 7.04 -6.11 -19.03
C ASP A 261 6.95 -7.34 -19.94
N GLY A 262 6.18 -8.33 -19.48
CA GLY A 262 6.04 -9.63 -20.14
C GLY A 262 7.20 -10.59 -19.87
N GLY A 263 8.21 -10.17 -19.10
CA GLY A 263 9.38 -10.96 -18.74
C GLY A 263 9.51 -11.18 -17.22
N PRO A 264 10.62 -11.84 -16.80
CA PRO A 264 10.89 -12.11 -15.40
C PRO A 264 11.02 -10.81 -14.58
N ALA A 265 10.26 -10.70 -13.48
CA ALA A 265 10.24 -9.51 -12.63
C ALA A 265 11.63 -9.16 -12.06
N ARG A 266 12.47 -10.16 -11.81
CA ARG A 266 13.86 -9.96 -11.33
C ARG A 266 14.75 -9.19 -12.32
N LEU A 267 14.41 -9.21 -13.61
CA LEU A 267 15.15 -8.55 -14.68
C LEU A 267 14.53 -7.24 -15.13
N ALA A 268 13.38 -6.88 -14.57
CA ALA A 268 12.71 -5.62 -14.84
C ALA A 268 13.41 -4.45 -14.14
N LYS A 269 13.40 -3.26 -14.73
CA LYS A 269 13.76 -2.02 -14.03
C LYS A 269 12.50 -1.43 -13.39
N LEU A 270 12.65 -0.98 -12.15
CA LEU A 270 11.64 -0.23 -11.39
C LEU A 270 12.16 1.18 -11.11
N ALA A 271 11.27 2.13 -10.90
CA ALA A 271 11.63 3.51 -10.59
C ALA A 271 10.92 3.98 -9.31
N GLY A 272 11.60 3.84 -8.18
CA GLY A 272 11.12 4.29 -6.89
C GLY A 272 9.78 3.67 -6.50
N PRO A 273 9.65 2.34 -6.35
CA PRO A 273 8.38 1.68 -5.98
C PRO A 273 7.93 2.13 -4.59
N LYS A 274 6.63 2.53 -4.45
CA LYS A 274 6.13 3.13 -3.20
C LYS A 274 4.90 2.46 -2.61
N GLY A 275 4.06 1.80 -3.38
CA GLY A 275 2.89 1.09 -2.91
C GLY A 275 2.95 -0.38 -3.27
N LEU A 276 2.49 -1.25 -2.38
CA LEU A 276 2.32 -2.69 -2.60
C LEU A 276 0.94 -3.14 -2.15
N ALA A 277 0.31 -4.01 -2.94
CA ALA A 277 -0.90 -4.73 -2.55
C ALA A 277 -0.83 -6.17 -3.05
N TYR A 278 -1.14 -7.12 -2.17
CA TYR A 278 -1.28 -8.52 -2.54
C TYR A 278 -2.74 -8.88 -2.79
N SER A 279 -3.03 -9.56 -3.88
CA SER A 279 -4.34 -10.18 -4.13
C SER A 279 -4.22 -11.37 -5.06
N SER A 280 -4.83 -12.49 -4.67
CA SER A 280 -5.03 -13.67 -5.54
C SER A 280 -3.77 -14.14 -6.26
N GLY A 281 -2.64 -14.25 -5.52
CA GLY A 281 -1.36 -14.72 -6.09
C GLY A 281 -0.60 -13.68 -6.91
N LYS A 282 -1.05 -12.43 -6.92
CA LYS A 282 -0.39 -11.30 -7.58
C LYS A 282 0.03 -10.24 -6.58
N LEU A 283 1.17 -9.62 -6.83
CA LEU A 283 1.64 -8.45 -6.12
C LEU A 283 1.54 -7.23 -7.04
N TYR A 284 0.70 -6.28 -6.68
CA TYR A 284 0.55 -5.01 -7.38
C TYR A 284 1.53 -3.99 -6.82
N VAL A 285 2.14 -3.21 -7.70
CA VAL A 285 3.24 -2.29 -7.39
C VAL A 285 2.93 -0.92 -7.97
N ALA A 286 2.88 0.11 -7.13
CA ALA A 286 2.94 1.48 -7.59
C ALA A 286 4.40 1.81 -7.95
N ASP A 287 4.75 1.69 -9.24
CA ASP A 287 6.05 2.05 -9.79
C ASP A 287 6.04 3.56 -10.09
N THR A 288 6.20 4.32 -9.01
CA THR A 288 5.76 5.73 -8.90
C THR A 288 6.42 6.65 -9.89
N GLU A 289 7.74 6.59 -10.04
CA GLU A 289 8.47 7.50 -10.94
C GLU A 289 8.35 7.03 -12.40
N SER A 290 7.86 5.80 -12.63
CA SER A 290 7.45 5.29 -13.95
C SER A 290 6.01 5.65 -14.31
N HIS A 291 5.24 6.24 -13.40
CA HIS A 291 3.84 6.63 -13.62
C HIS A 291 2.93 5.46 -14.03
N VAL A 292 3.15 4.28 -13.44
CA VAL A 292 2.39 3.05 -13.74
C VAL A 292 2.08 2.25 -12.47
N ILE A 293 1.06 1.40 -12.58
CA ILE A 293 0.87 0.27 -11.67
C ILE A 293 1.25 -0.99 -12.42
N ARG A 294 2.13 -1.78 -11.81
CA ARG A 294 2.57 -3.07 -12.36
C ARG A 294 2.05 -4.21 -11.48
N SER A 295 1.88 -5.38 -12.07
CA SER A 295 1.52 -6.60 -11.35
C SER A 295 2.60 -7.64 -11.58
N ILE A 296 2.99 -8.33 -10.51
CA ILE A 296 3.88 -9.48 -10.53
C ILE A 296 3.04 -10.71 -10.21
N ASP A 297 2.98 -11.64 -11.14
CA ASP A 297 2.40 -12.95 -10.90
C ASP A 297 3.39 -13.78 -10.08
N LEU A 298 3.02 -14.15 -8.85
CA LEU A 298 3.94 -14.79 -7.91
C LEU A 298 4.20 -16.27 -8.24
N GLN A 299 3.37 -16.89 -9.08
CA GLN A 299 3.57 -18.26 -9.53
C GLN A 299 4.56 -18.33 -10.69
N THR A 300 4.42 -17.43 -11.67
CA THR A 300 5.25 -17.42 -12.88
C THR A 300 6.47 -16.51 -12.78
N GLY A 301 6.45 -15.55 -11.84
CA GLY A 301 7.47 -14.54 -11.71
C GLY A 301 7.45 -13.46 -12.81
N ILE A 302 6.39 -13.41 -13.62
CA ILE A 302 6.25 -12.44 -14.72
C ILE A 302 5.69 -11.11 -14.19
N ILE A 303 6.28 -10.00 -14.66
CA ILE A 303 5.79 -8.65 -14.39
C ILE A 303 5.11 -8.06 -15.62
N THR A 304 4.00 -7.31 -15.40
CA THR A 304 3.26 -6.61 -16.46
C THR A 304 2.72 -5.29 -15.96
N THR A 305 2.61 -4.29 -16.82
CA THR A 305 1.85 -3.07 -16.52
C THR A 305 0.36 -3.35 -16.61
N VAL A 306 -0.40 -2.91 -15.60
CA VAL A 306 -1.86 -3.07 -15.54
C VAL A 306 -2.60 -1.73 -15.60
N LEU A 307 -1.92 -0.61 -15.30
CA LEU A 307 -2.48 0.72 -15.41
C LEU A 307 -1.34 1.73 -15.63
N GLY A 308 -1.53 2.66 -16.53
CA GLY A 308 -0.59 3.74 -16.84
C GLY A 308 0.13 3.56 -18.16
N THR A 309 0.70 4.64 -18.68
CA THR A 309 1.35 4.71 -20.00
C THR A 309 2.88 4.73 -19.93
N GLY A 310 3.47 4.77 -18.74
CA GLY A 310 4.90 5.04 -18.55
C GLY A 310 5.28 6.51 -18.67
N LYS A 311 4.30 7.40 -18.86
CA LYS A 311 4.49 8.86 -18.96
C LYS A 311 3.55 9.56 -17.99
N ARG A 312 4.02 10.66 -17.41
CA ARG A 312 3.19 11.50 -16.55
C ARG A 312 1.98 12.02 -17.33
N GLY A 313 0.78 11.90 -16.74
CA GLY A 313 -0.46 12.34 -17.36
C GLY A 313 -1.65 12.28 -16.40
N ASP A 314 -2.85 12.63 -16.90
CA ASP A 314 -4.13 12.54 -16.19
C ASP A 314 -5.21 12.06 -17.18
N GLY A 315 -5.33 10.73 -17.33
CA GLY A 315 -6.26 10.14 -18.29
C GLY A 315 -5.65 9.92 -19.68
N PRO A 316 -6.47 9.65 -20.72
CA PRO A 316 -7.92 9.47 -20.69
C PRO A 316 -8.39 8.14 -20.06
N GLU A 317 -9.66 8.07 -19.72
CA GLU A 317 -10.39 6.86 -19.36
C GLU A 317 -11.22 6.39 -20.60
N PRO A 318 -11.64 5.12 -20.71
CA PRO A 318 -11.62 4.06 -19.69
C PRO A 318 -10.51 3.03 -19.86
N ASP A 319 -9.65 3.10 -20.88
CA ASP A 319 -8.61 2.08 -21.14
C ASP A 319 -7.44 2.24 -20.13
N PRO A 320 -7.18 1.26 -19.24
CA PRO A 320 -6.13 1.37 -18.25
C PRO A 320 -4.73 1.57 -18.84
N LEU A 321 -4.42 0.95 -19.98
CA LEU A 321 -3.09 1.02 -20.60
C LEU A 321 -2.89 2.31 -21.43
N ARG A 322 -3.96 3.10 -21.63
CA ARG A 322 -3.91 4.42 -22.25
C ARG A 322 -4.10 5.56 -21.27
N CYS A 323 -4.48 5.26 -20.03
CA CYS A 323 -4.68 6.25 -18.98
C CYS A 323 -3.33 6.68 -18.39
N GLY A 324 -2.92 7.92 -18.62
CA GLY A 324 -1.75 8.51 -17.95
C GLY A 324 -2.00 8.67 -16.46
N LEU A 325 -0.99 8.37 -15.65
CA LEU A 325 -0.96 8.59 -14.21
C LEU A 325 0.06 9.68 -13.85
N SER A 326 -0.08 10.27 -12.66
CA SER A 326 0.82 11.28 -12.14
C SER A 326 1.37 10.89 -10.78
N ARG A 327 2.48 10.14 -10.77
CA ARG A 327 3.17 9.64 -9.58
C ARG A 327 2.23 8.92 -8.60
N PRO A 328 1.67 7.76 -8.98
CA PRO A 328 0.82 6.98 -8.08
C PRO A 328 1.62 6.51 -6.86
N HIS A 329 1.04 6.61 -5.65
CA HIS A 329 1.68 6.19 -4.41
C HIS A 329 0.97 5.01 -3.75
N GLY A 330 -0.31 5.13 -3.46
CA GLY A 330 -1.10 4.08 -2.84
C GLY A 330 -1.68 3.12 -3.87
N VAL A 331 -1.68 1.85 -3.55
CA VAL A 331 -2.34 0.79 -4.31
C VAL A 331 -3.01 -0.19 -3.35
N LEU A 332 -4.24 -0.59 -3.67
CA LEU A 332 -5.04 -1.51 -2.88
C LEU A 332 -5.88 -2.36 -3.82
N VAL A 333 -6.09 -3.63 -3.50
CA VAL A 333 -7.06 -4.48 -4.18
C VAL A 333 -8.03 -5.02 -3.15
N ASP A 334 -9.32 -4.82 -3.37
CA ASP A 334 -10.35 -5.31 -2.46
C ASP A 334 -10.68 -6.80 -2.69
N THR A 335 -11.59 -7.33 -1.87
CA THR A 335 -12.02 -8.73 -1.95
C THR A 335 -12.82 -9.07 -3.21
N ALA A 336 -13.35 -8.06 -3.92
CA ALA A 336 -14.01 -8.21 -5.21
C ALA A 336 -13.03 -8.18 -6.39
N GLY A 337 -11.76 -7.86 -6.13
CA GLY A 337 -10.70 -7.75 -7.14
C GLY A 337 -10.61 -6.37 -7.77
N ILE A 338 -11.32 -5.37 -7.26
CA ILE A 338 -11.23 -3.99 -7.73
C ILE A 338 -9.90 -3.41 -7.24
N LEU A 339 -9.13 -2.88 -8.18
CA LEU A 339 -7.87 -2.18 -7.90
C LEU A 339 -8.16 -0.70 -7.65
N TYR A 340 -7.74 -0.18 -6.50
CA TYR A 340 -7.78 1.24 -6.14
C TYR A 340 -6.38 1.82 -6.20
N VAL A 341 -6.25 2.99 -6.77
CA VAL A 341 -4.96 3.68 -6.97
C VAL A 341 -5.06 5.13 -6.52
N ALA A 342 -4.22 5.51 -5.58
CA ALA A 342 -3.98 6.92 -5.25
C ALA A 342 -3.06 7.51 -6.32
N ASP A 343 -3.65 8.14 -7.33
CA ASP A 343 -2.97 8.89 -8.39
C ASP A 343 -2.63 10.29 -7.86
N SER A 344 -1.56 10.32 -7.06
CA SER A 344 -1.33 11.36 -6.05
C SER A 344 -1.20 12.76 -6.62
N GLU A 345 -0.34 12.95 -7.61
CA GLU A 345 -0.12 14.28 -8.22
C GLU A 345 -1.15 14.62 -9.32
N ALA A 346 -2.02 13.66 -9.68
CA ALA A 346 -3.25 13.94 -10.41
C ALA A 346 -4.42 14.30 -9.48
N HIS A 347 -4.20 14.32 -8.15
CA HIS A 347 -5.23 14.64 -7.16
C HIS A 347 -6.51 13.81 -7.37
N ARG A 348 -6.34 12.49 -7.55
CA ARG A 348 -7.43 11.53 -7.80
C ARG A 348 -7.20 10.21 -7.06
N ILE A 349 -8.29 9.53 -6.76
CA ILE A 349 -8.28 8.10 -6.51
C ILE A 349 -9.00 7.45 -7.68
N ARG A 350 -8.33 6.49 -8.33
CA ARG A 350 -8.87 5.75 -9.46
C ARG A 350 -9.20 4.32 -9.09
N THR A 351 -10.10 3.70 -9.85
CA THR A 351 -10.41 2.27 -9.77
C THR A 351 -10.20 1.61 -11.11
N VAL A 352 -9.80 0.34 -11.08
CA VAL A 352 -9.80 -0.56 -12.24
C VAL A 352 -10.64 -1.78 -11.89
N SER A 353 -11.65 -2.06 -12.69
CA SER A 353 -12.59 -3.17 -12.52
C SER A 353 -12.64 -4.05 -13.76
#